data_fc2c1a242010a34f8cb4889f8f0c6fa2
#
_entry.id   fc2c1a242010a34f8cb4889f8f0c6fa2
#
_cell.length_a   1.000
_cell.length_b   1.000
_cell.length_c   1.000
_cell.angle_alpha   90.00
_cell.angle_beta   90.00
_cell.angle_gamma   90.00
#
_symmetry.space_group_name_H-M   'P 1'
#
loop_
_entity.id
_entity.type
_entity.pdbx_description
1 polymer ?
#
loop_
_entity_poly.entity_id
_entity_poly.type
_entity_poly.pdbx_seq_one_letter_code
_entity_poly.pdbx_strand_id
1 'polypeptide(L)'
;MTISVRPAKESDAANLISHRRALMAETTFMLYEQGELDKTEEDERARIRRLAARGNSTVLVAEDGQLLVGNLTAVGGEVRRLRHSATLALGVARSHWGRGIGSQLLSAALTWSVGAGLHRLELTVHTSNLQALGLYLRYGFQVEGVRRHSLLVDGRYVDEYLMSRLQDG
;
A
#
# COMPACT_ATOMS: atom_id res chain seq x y z
N MET A 1 7.59 7.66 -21.56
CA MET A 1 6.82 6.47 -21.08
C MET A 1 5.73 6.97 -20.15
N THR A 2 4.54 6.45 -20.29
CA THR A 2 3.37 6.92 -19.53
C THR A 2 3.07 5.89 -18.44
N ILE A 3 3.11 6.34 -17.18
CA ILE A 3 2.68 5.52 -16.04
C ILE A 3 1.17 5.37 -16.10
N SER A 4 0.68 4.14 -15.98
CA SER A 4 -0.75 3.85 -15.83
C SER A 4 -1.03 3.23 -14.48
N VAL A 5 -2.14 3.64 -13.85
CA VAL A 5 -2.61 3.07 -12.58
C VAL A 5 -3.99 2.44 -12.80
N ARG A 6 -4.14 1.20 -12.35
CA ARG A 6 -5.39 0.44 -12.51
C ARG A 6 -5.58 -0.58 -11.37
N PRO A 7 -6.79 -1.09 -11.18
CA PRO A 7 -6.99 -2.27 -10.34
C PRO A 7 -6.20 -3.48 -10.86
N ALA A 8 -5.66 -4.26 -9.92
CA ALA A 8 -4.96 -5.50 -10.25
C ALA A 8 -5.94 -6.55 -10.77
N LYS A 9 -5.46 -7.35 -11.71
CA LYS A 9 -6.13 -8.55 -12.23
C LYS A 9 -5.42 -9.79 -11.70
N GLU A 10 -6.08 -10.93 -11.70
CA GLU A 10 -5.47 -12.20 -11.30
C GLU A 10 -4.22 -12.53 -12.14
N SER A 11 -4.19 -12.10 -13.41
CA SER A 11 -3.02 -12.25 -14.29
C SER A 11 -1.79 -11.45 -13.85
N ASP A 12 -1.94 -10.48 -12.93
CA ASP A 12 -0.82 -9.69 -12.41
C ASP A 12 -0.07 -10.41 -11.27
N ALA A 13 -0.56 -11.54 -10.81
CA ALA A 13 -0.07 -12.22 -9.60
C ALA A 13 1.43 -12.48 -9.62
N ALA A 14 1.97 -13.02 -10.71
CA ALA A 14 3.40 -13.28 -10.83
C ALA A 14 4.24 -11.98 -10.76
N ASN A 15 3.80 -10.95 -11.49
CA ASN A 15 4.48 -9.64 -11.49
C ASN A 15 4.39 -8.93 -10.13
N LEU A 16 3.25 -9.04 -9.44
CA LEU A 16 3.08 -8.51 -8.08
C LEU A 16 4.00 -9.18 -7.08
N ILE A 17 4.12 -10.50 -7.10
CA ILE A 17 5.05 -11.24 -6.24
C ILE A 17 6.48 -10.79 -6.50
N SER A 18 6.89 -10.74 -7.76
CA SER A 18 8.24 -10.32 -8.17
C SER A 18 8.53 -8.89 -7.73
N HIS A 19 7.59 -7.97 -7.93
CA HIS A 19 7.70 -6.59 -7.50
C HIS A 19 7.83 -6.47 -5.97
N ARG A 20 6.99 -7.16 -5.22
CA ARG A 20 7.03 -7.13 -3.74
C ARG A 20 8.34 -7.72 -3.20
N ARG A 21 8.85 -8.79 -3.80
CA ARG A 21 10.17 -9.34 -3.44
C ARG A 21 11.29 -8.35 -3.73
N ALA A 22 11.24 -7.65 -4.85
CA ALA A 22 12.20 -6.60 -5.17
C ALA A 22 12.16 -5.45 -4.16
N LEU A 23 10.97 -5.00 -3.75
CA LEU A 23 10.83 -3.97 -2.72
C LEU A 23 11.50 -4.37 -1.39
N MET A 24 11.35 -5.62 -0.96
CA MET A 24 11.96 -6.12 0.28
C MET A 24 13.49 -6.15 0.20
N ALA A 25 14.05 -6.34 -0.99
CA ALA A 25 15.49 -6.29 -1.22
C ALA A 25 16.04 -4.85 -1.34
N GLU A 26 15.20 -3.91 -1.78
CA GLU A 26 15.60 -2.52 -2.06
C GLU A 26 15.53 -1.61 -0.84
N THR A 27 14.68 -1.92 0.14
CA THR A 27 14.40 -1.02 1.27
C THR A 27 14.04 -1.80 2.54
N THR A 28 14.34 -1.21 3.69
CA THR A 28 13.95 -1.70 5.02
C THR A 28 12.59 -1.14 5.49
N PHE A 29 11.89 -0.39 4.66
CA PHE A 29 10.59 0.21 5.01
C PHE A 29 9.39 -0.74 4.81
N MET A 30 9.60 -1.91 4.21
CA MET A 30 8.55 -2.93 4.06
C MET A 30 8.38 -3.70 5.37
N LEU A 31 7.17 -4.23 5.58
CA LEU A 31 6.86 -5.03 6.77
C LEU A 31 7.65 -6.36 6.79
N TYR A 32 7.78 -6.98 5.64
CA TYR A 32 8.49 -8.26 5.51
C TYR A 32 9.94 -8.06 5.12
N GLU A 33 10.81 -8.87 5.66
CA GLU A 33 12.21 -8.94 5.25
C GLU A 33 12.36 -9.75 3.95
N GLN A 34 13.50 -9.59 3.30
CA GLN A 34 13.83 -10.37 2.11
C GLN A 34 13.80 -11.88 2.44
N GLY A 35 13.06 -12.64 1.64
CA GLY A 35 12.89 -14.07 1.81
C GLY A 35 11.67 -14.50 2.65
N GLU A 36 11.03 -13.60 3.37
CA GLU A 36 9.83 -13.94 4.15
C GLU A 36 8.54 -14.06 3.32
N LEU A 37 8.51 -13.47 2.12
CA LEU A 37 7.35 -13.56 1.24
C LEU A 37 7.35 -14.90 0.48
N ASP A 38 6.93 -15.94 1.16
CA ASP A 38 6.76 -17.28 0.61
C ASP A 38 5.30 -17.49 0.16
N LYS A 39 4.93 -16.81 -0.92
CA LYS A 39 3.61 -16.92 -1.56
C LYS A 39 3.76 -17.45 -2.98
N THR A 40 2.89 -18.38 -3.32
CA THR A 40 2.78 -18.88 -4.69
C THR A 40 1.98 -17.91 -5.55
N GLU A 41 2.07 -18.05 -6.86
CA GLU A 41 1.26 -17.28 -7.79
C GLU A 41 -0.25 -17.52 -7.55
N GLU A 42 -0.64 -18.75 -7.23
CA GLU A 42 -2.03 -19.07 -6.93
C GLU A 42 -2.51 -18.40 -5.61
N ASP A 43 -1.68 -18.34 -4.59
CA ASP A 43 -1.99 -17.60 -3.36
C ASP A 43 -2.28 -16.12 -3.65
N GLU A 44 -1.48 -15.52 -4.53
CA GLU A 44 -1.66 -14.11 -4.89
C GLU A 44 -2.88 -13.89 -5.78
N ARG A 45 -3.18 -14.80 -6.72
CA ARG A 45 -4.43 -14.78 -7.49
C ARG A 45 -5.65 -14.85 -6.58
N ALA A 46 -5.65 -15.80 -5.64
CA ALA A 46 -6.72 -15.95 -4.67
C ALA A 46 -6.87 -14.69 -3.79
N ARG A 47 -5.75 -14.06 -3.40
CA ARG A 47 -5.75 -12.82 -2.63
C ARG A 47 -6.36 -11.66 -3.42
N ILE A 48 -5.96 -11.46 -4.67
CA ILE A 48 -6.51 -10.41 -5.55
C ILE A 48 -8.02 -10.60 -5.70
N ARG A 49 -8.46 -11.81 -6.02
CA ARG A 49 -9.87 -12.18 -6.17
C ARG A 49 -10.67 -11.89 -4.88
N ARG A 50 -10.15 -12.33 -3.74
CA ARG A 50 -10.80 -12.15 -2.44
C ARG A 50 -10.95 -10.67 -2.07
N LEU A 51 -9.92 -9.86 -2.28
CA LEU A 51 -9.97 -8.43 -1.98
C LEU A 51 -10.93 -7.69 -2.93
N ALA A 52 -10.89 -8.00 -4.22
CA ALA A 52 -11.80 -7.40 -5.20
C ALA A 52 -13.29 -7.69 -4.91
N ALA A 53 -13.60 -8.87 -4.34
CA ALA A 53 -14.96 -9.27 -4.01
C ALA A 53 -15.53 -8.57 -2.77
N ARG A 54 -14.71 -7.91 -1.95
CA ARG A 54 -15.13 -7.38 -0.64
C ARG A 54 -15.84 -6.02 -0.70
N GLY A 55 -15.80 -5.31 -1.78
CA GLY A 55 -16.39 -3.98 -1.93
C GLY A 55 -15.68 -2.84 -1.17
N ASN A 56 -15.01 -3.12 -0.05
CA ASN A 56 -14.23 -2.18 0.75
C ASN A 56 -12.72 -2.45 0.72
N SER A 57 -12.26 -3.24 -0.25
CA SER A 57 -10.85 -3.61 -0.40
C SER A 57 -10.46 -3.58 -1.88
N THR A 58 -9.19 -3.28 -2.17
CA THR A 58 -8.68 -3.30 -3.54
C THR A 58 -7.17 -3.47 -3.55
N VAL A 59 -6.66 -3.90 -4.71
CA VAL A 59 -5.24 -3.83 -5.05
C VAL A 59 -5.10 -2.99 -6.31
N LEU A 60 -4.31 -1.93 -6.25
CA LEU A 60 -3.97 -1.09 -7.40
C LEU A 60 -2.53 -1.38 -7.82
N VAL A 61 -2.28 -1.35 -9.11
CA VAL A 61 -0.94 -1.50 -9.70
C VAL A 61 -0.61 -0.29 -10.55
N ALA A 62 0.67 0.09 -10.54
CA ALA A 62 1.24 1.10 -11.43
C ALA A 62 2.21 0.42 -12.40
N GLU A 63 2.06 0.72 -13.68
CA GLU A 63 2.86 0.13 -14.76
C GLU A 63 3.59 1.21 -15.57
N ASP A 64 4.85 0.93 -15.92
CA ASP A 64 5.61 1.67 -16.93
C ASP A 64 5.76 0.74 -18.15
N GLY A 65 4.89 0.92 -19.15
CA GLY A 65 4.72 -0.04 -20.22
C GLY A 65 4.15 -1.37 -19.71
N GLN A 66 4.94 -2.44 -19.79
CA GLN A 66 4.55 -3.78 -19.28
C GLN A 66 5.17 -4.11 -17.91
N LEU A 67 6.00 -3.21 -17.38
CA LEU A 67 6.69 -3.41 -16.12
C LEU A 67 5.85 -2.89 -14.96
N LEU A 68 5.54 -3.75 -14.01
CA LEU A 68 4.90 -3.35 -12.76
C LEU A 68 5.95 -2.66 -11.87
N VAL A 69 5.72 -1.39 -11.56
CA VAL A 69 6.67 -0.50 -10.87
C VAL A 69 6.16 0.03 -9.53
N GLY A 70 4.89 -0.22 -9.23
CA GLY A 70 4.31 0.17 -7.95
C GLY A 70 3.01 -0.57 -7.65
N ASN A 71 2.67 -0.64 -6.38
CA ASN A 71 1.38 -1.16 -5.94
C ASN A 71 0.86 -0.45 -4.70
N LEU A 72 -0.44 -0.41 -4.56
CA LEU A 72 -1.12 -0.01 -3.34
C LEU A 72 -2.19 -1.06 -3.02
N THR A 73 -2.21 -1.54 -1.79
CA THR A 73 -3.26 -2.41 -1.29
C THR A 73 -4.09 -1.66 -0.26
N ALA A 74 -5.40 -1.70 -0.39
CA ALA A 74 -6.35 -1.23 0.62
C ALA A 74 -7.13 -2.44 1.14
N VAL A 75 -7.07 -2.67 2.45
CA VAL A 75 -7.76 -3.78 3.12
C VAL A 75 -8.78 -3.20 4.08
N GLY A 76 -10.04 -3.35 3.74
CA GLY A 76 -11.17 -2.90 4.56
C GLY A 76 -11.43 -3.78 5.78
N GLY A 77 -12.01 -3.19 6.81
CA GLY A 77 -12.40 -3.92 8.01
C GLY A 77 -13.47 -4.98 7.72
N GLU A 78 -13.39 -6.10 8.41
CA GLU A 78 -14.26 -7.27 8.17
C GLU A 78 -15.55 -7.23 8.98
N VAL A 79 -15.46 -6.69 10.20
CA VAL A 79 -16.61 -6.60 11.09
C VAL A 79 -17.40 -5.30 10.84
N ARG A 80 -18.69 -5.31 11.14
CA ARG A 80 -19.61 -4.20 10.82
C ARG A 80 -19.10 -2.83 11.28
N ARG A 81 -18.52 -2.74 12.49
CA ARG A 81 -18.02 -1.50 13.07
C ARG A 81 -16.75 -0.96 12.42
N LEU A 82 -16.07 -1.77 11.61
CA LEU A 82 -14.84 -1.39 10.89
C LEU A 82 -15.04 -1.29 9.37
N ARG A 83 -16.23 -1.61 8.85
CA ARG A 83 -16.47 -1.64 7.40
C ARG A 83 -16.27 -0.31 6.69
N HIS A 84 -16.37 0.79 7.43
CA HIS A 84 -16.15 2.15 6.92
C HIS A 84 -14.65 2.53 6.84
N SER A 85 -13.76 1.65 7.21
CA SER A 85 -12.31 1.91 7.33
C SER A 85 -11.52 0.92 6.50
N ALA A 86 -10.41 1.36 5.91
CA ALA A 86 -9.44 0.51 5.26
C ALA A 86 -8.00 0.92 5.61
N THR A 87 -7.13 -0.10 5.74
CA THR A 87 -5.69 0.07 5.94
C THR A 87 -4.98 0.04 4.59
N LEU A 88 -4.11 1.02 4.35
CA LEU A 88 -3.33 1.14 3.13
C LEU A 88 -1.90 0.65 3.31
N ALA A 89 -1.37 0.02 2.27
CA ALA A 89 0.05 -0.27 2.12
C ALA A 89 0.48 0.07 0.69
N LEU A 90 1.56 0.85 0.53
CA LEU A 90 2.03 1.37 -0.74
C LEU A 90 3.51 1.06 -0.91
N GLY A 91 3.90 0.63 -2.10
CA GLY A 91 5.29 0.41 -2.47
C GLY A 91 5.56 0.81 -3.92
N VAL A 92 6.69 1.45 -4.16
CA VAL A 92 7.17 1.86 -5.49
C VAL A 92 8.62 1.40 -5.64
N ALA A 93 8.94 0.76 -6.76
CA ALA A 93 10.29 0.33 -7.10
C ALA A 93 11.28 1.50 -7.03
N ARG A 94 12.43 1.28 -6.40
CA ARG A 94 13.44 2.33 -6.16
C ARG A 94 13.89 3.03 -7.44
N SER A 95 14.02 2.28 -8.53
CA SER A 95 14.36 2.82 -9.86
C SER A 95 13.34 3.82 -10.41
N HIS A 96 12.17 3.90 -9.82
CA HIS A 96 11.05 4.76 -10.24
C HIS A 96 10.66 5.81 -9.19
N TRP A 97 11.47 5.98 -8.14
CA TRP A 97 11.25 7.03 -7.15
C TRP A 97 11.37 8.42 -7.76
N GLY A 98 10.69 9.39 -7.17
CA GLY A 98 10.72 10.78 -7.65
C GLY A 98 9.90 11.05 -8.93
N ARG A 99 9.25 10.02 -9.50
CA ARG A 99 8.45 10.13 -10.73
C ARG A 99 6.95 10.33 -10.49
N GLY A 100 6.54 10.58 -9.24
CA GLY A 100 5.15 10.83 -8.89
C GLY A 100 4.25 9.58 -8.85
N ILE A 101 4.80 8.37 -8.92
CA ILE A 101 4.03 7.12 -8.96
C ILE A 101 3.26 6.89 -7.65
N GLY A 102 3.91 7.14 -6.50
CA GLY A 102 3.24 7.07 -5.21
C GLY A 102 2.04 8.02 -5.11
N SER A 103 2.18 9.22 -5.67
CA SER A 103 1.08 10.21 -5.76
C SER A 103 -0.06 9.71 -6.62
N GLN A 104 0.22 9.12 -7.77
CA GLN A 104 -0.80 8.58 -8.67
C GLN A 104 -1.55 7.39 -8.03
N LEU A 105 -0.82 6.46 -7.40
CA LEU A 105 -1.42 5.33 -6.67
C LEU A 105 -2.31 5.82 -5.53
N LEU A 106 -1.82 6.77 -4.73
CA LEU A 106 -2.58 7.30 -3.60
C LEU A 106 -3.82 8.07 -4.06
N SER A 107 -3.69 8.89 -5.10
CA SER A 107 -4.83 9.59 -5.72
C SER A 107 -5.90 8.63 -6.23
N ALA A 108 -5.49 7.57 -6.93
CA ALA A 108 -6.42 6.53 -7.41
C ALA A 108 -7.10 5.80 -6.23
N ALA A 109 -6.37 5.51 -5.16
CA ALA A 109 -6.93 4.89 -3.96
C ALA A 109 -7.95 5.79 -3.26
N LEU A 110 -7.69 7.10 -3.19
CA LEU A 110 -8.63 8.06 -2.61
C LEU A 110 -9.92 8.15 -3.45
N THR A 111 -9.81 8.22 -4.76
CA THR A 111 -10.98 8.21 -5.65
C THR A 111 -11.78 6.92 -5.50
N TRP A 112 -11.11 5.77 -5.51
CA TRP A 112 -11.75 4.49 -5.30
C TRP A 112 -12.47 4.41 -3.95
N SER A 113 -11.84 4.88 -2.88
CA SER A 113 -12.38 4.78 -1.53
C SER A 113 -13.66 5.60 -1.32
N VAL A 114 -13.81 6.73 -2.02
CA VAL A 114 -15.07 7.49 -2.05
C VAL A 114 -16.18 6.64 -2.69
N GLY A 115 -15.91 6.04 -3.84
CA GLY A 115 -16.87 5.15 -4.52
C GLY A 115 -17.22 3.89 -3.70
N ALA A 116 -16.28 3.42 -2.88
CA ALA A 116 -16.50 2.29 -1.96
C ALA A 116 -17.22 2.67 -0.65
N GLY A 117 -17.54 3.95 -0.44
CA GLY A 117 -18.22 4.44 0.77
C GLY A 117 -17.36 4.37 2.04
N LEU A 118 -16.04 4.43 1.90
CA LEU A 118 -15.12 4.44 3.03
C LEU A 118 -15.03 5.85 3.63
N HIS A 119 -15.18 5.93 4.95
CA HIS A 119 -15.03 7.18 5.69
C HIS A 119 -13.61 7.40 6.20
N ARG A 120 -12.88 6.31 6.51
CA ARG A 120 -11.55 6.35 7.12
C ARG A 120 -10.56 5.52 6.34
N LEU A 121 -9.42 6.13 6.04
CA LEU A 121 -8.23 5.45 5.54
C LEU A 121 -7.12 5.60 6.55
N GLU A 122 -6.41 4.52 6.84
CA GLU A 122 -5.31 4.53 7.80
C GLU A 122 -4.09 3.80 7.25
N LEU A 123 -2.93 4.13 7.78
CA LEU A 123 -1.67 3.49 7.47
C LEU A 123 -0.68 3.67 8.61
N THR A 124 0.38 2.88 8.58
CA THR A 124 1.59 3.12 9.38
C THR A 124 2.75 3.44 8.47
N VAL A 125 3.68 4.25 8.95
CA VAL A 125 4.89 4.64 8.24
C VAL A 125 6.05 4.77 9.23
N HIS A 126 7.23 4.24 8.89
CA HIS A 126 8.42 4.42 9.71
C HIS A 126 8.66 5.91 9.93
N THR A 127 8.99 6.30 11.17
CA THR A 127 9.24 7.71 11.51
C THR A 127 10.41 8.31 10.72
N SER A 128 11.33 7.46 10.25
CA SER A 128 12.49 7.84 9.42
C SER A 128 12.20 7.89 7.92
N ASN A 129 11.03 7.40 7.46
CA ASN A 129 10.66 7.44 6.05
C ASN A 129 10.05 8.79 5.68
N LEU A 130 10.89 9.83 5.61
CA LEU A 130 10.46 11.21 5.40
C LEU A 130 9.78 11.43 4.04
N GLN A 131 10.17 10.66 3.03
CA GLN A 131 9.57 10.75 1.70
C GLN A 131 8.11 10.28 1.71
N ALA A 132 7.85 9.13 2.30
CA ALA A 132 6.48 8.61 2.42
C ALA A 132 5.65 9.48 3.37
N LEU A 133 6.19 9.90 4.51
CA LEU A 133 5.52 10.81 5.44
C LEU A 133 5.08 12.09 4.73
N GLY A 134 5.98 12.74 3.98
CA GLY A 134 5.67 13.94 3.20
C GLY A 134 4.58 13.70 2.15
N LEU A 135 4.58 12.54 1.50
CA LEU A 135 3.52 12.15 0.56
C LEU A 135 2.17 12.08 1.26
N TYR A 136 2.07 11.33 2.37
CA TYR A 136 0.79 11.17 3.09
C TYR A 136 0.26 12.48 3.64
N LEU A 137 1.12 13.33 4.22
CA LEU A 137 0.72 14.67 4.71
C LEU A 137 0.14 15.54 3.57
N ARG A 138 0.75 15.54 2.38
CA ARG A 138 0.23 16.30 1.22
C ARG A 138 -1.16 15.82 0.78
N TYR A 139 -1.47 14.54 1.00
CA TYR A 139 -2.77 13.96 0.68
C TYR A 139 -3.77 14.00 1.84
N GLY A 140 -3.49 14.80 2.88
CA GLY A 140 -4.42 15.08 3.98
C GLY A 140 -4.46 14.01 5.07
N PHE A 141 -3.50 13.08 5.10
CA PHE A 141 -3.32 12.19 6.24
C PHE A 141 -2.73 12.98 7.41
N GLN A 142 -3.22 12.69 8.61
CA GLN A 142 -2.78 13.28 9.85
C GLN A 142 -2.16 12.21 10.75
N VAL A 143 -1.16 12.58 11.54
CA VAL A 143 -0.58 11.71 12.56
C VAL A 143 -1.54 11.61 13.73
N GLU A 144 -1.94 10.41 14.10
CA GLU A 144 -2.77 10.12 15.26
C GLU A 144 -1.95 9.67 16.48
N GLY A 145 -0.77 9.15 16.26
CA GLY A 145 0.10 8.70 17.32
C GLY A 145 1.38 8.05 16.81
N VAL A 146 2.24 7.70 17.77
CA VAL A 146 3.49 6.98 17.53
C VAL A 146 3.39 5.58 18.14
N ARG A 147 3.64 4.57 17.33
CA ARG A 147 3.83 3.20 17.78
C ARG A 147 5.31 3.02 18.10
N ARG A 148 5.65 3.10 19.38
CA ARG A 148 7.05 2.99 19.80
C ARG A 148 7.53 1.54 19.72
N HIS A 149 8.73 1.35 19.18
CA HIS A 149 9.37 0.03 19.02
C HIS A 149 8.45 -0.99 18.36
N SER A 150 7.71 -0.57 17.34
CA SER A 150 6.72 -1.40 16.66
C SER A 150 7.34 -2.46 15.77
N LEU A 151 8.54 -2.20 15.26
CA LEU A 151 9.29 -3.12 14.40
C LEU A 151 10.71 -3.30 14.91
N LEU A 152 11.29 -4.47 14.64
CA LEU A 152 12.71 -4.76 14.80
C LEU A 152 13.34 -4.87 13.41
N VAL A 153 14.18 -3.91 13.05
CA VAL A 153 14.85 -3.82 11.74
C VAL A 153 16.36 -3.81 11.95
N ASP A 154 17.05 -4.79 11.38
CA ASP A 154 18.51 -4.93 11.49
C ASP A 154 19.02 -4.80 12.95
N GLY A 155 18.32 -5.46 13.88
CA GLY A 155 18.66 -5.47 15.31
C GLY A 155 18.34 -4.17 16.06
N ARG A 156 17.62 -3.22 15.45
CA ARG A 156 17.21 -1.96 16.07
C ARG A 156 15.69 -1.84 16.10
N TYR A 157 15.16 -1.36 17.20
CA TYR A 157 13.75 -1.03 17.29
C TYR A 157 13.43 0.25 16.50
N VAL A 158 12.36 0.21 15.74
CA VAL A 158 11.90 1.30 14.90
C VAL A 158 10.50 1.72 15.31
N ASP A 159 10.28 3.02 15.38
CA ASP A 159 8.96 3.61 15.63
C ASP A 159 8.22 3.84 14.31
N GLU A 160 6.89 3.76 14.37
CA GLU A 160 6.01 4.11 13.27
C GLU A 160 5.04 5.21 13.69
N TYR A 161 4.74 6.12 12.76
CA TYR A 161 3.54 6.94 12.88
C TYR A 161 2.31 6.15 12.47
N LEU A 162 1.26 6.21 13.28
CA LEU A 162 -0.09 5.86 12.86
C LEU A 162 -0.72 7.11 12.24
N MET A 163 -1.15 7.00 10.99
CA MET A 163 -1.74 8.10 10.26
C MET A 163 -3.12 7.73 9.73
N SER A 164 -4.01 8.71 9.66
CA SER A 164 -5.32 8.53 9.06
C SER A 164 -5.74 9.75 8.25
N ARG A 165 -6.64 9.49 7.32
CA ARG A 165 -7.41 10.50 6.62
C ARG A 165 -8.89 10.16 6.76
N LEU A 166 -9.68 11.12 7.24
CA LEU A 166 -11.14 11.05 7.20
C LEU A 166 -11.61 11.62 5.88
N GLN A 167 -12.59 10.98 5.28
CA GLN A 167 -13.24 11.48 4.08
C GLN A 167 -14.59 12.06 4.47
N ASP A 168 -14.84 13.28 4.07
CA ASP A 168 -16.14 13.90 4.19
C ASP A 168 -17.10 13.16 3.27
N GLY A 169 -18.19 12.70 3.84
CA GLY A 169 -19.24 11.95 3.14
C GLY A 169 -20.00 12.81 2.13
#